data_22dc7fca017b63e3a8c5800919ee0912
#
_entry.id   22dc7fca017b63e3a8c5800919ee0912
#
_cell.length_a   1.000
_cell.length_b   1.000
_cell.length_c   1.000
_cell.angle_alpha   90.00
_cell.angle_beta   90.00
_cell.angle_gamma   90.00
#
_symmetry.space_group_name_H-M   'P 1'
#
loop_
_entity.id
_entity.type
_entity.pdbx_description
1 polymer ?
#
loop_
_entity_poly.entity_id
_entity_poly.type
_entity_poly.pdbx_seq_one_letter_code
_entity_poly.pdbx_strand_id
1 'polypeptide(L)' 'MKTSEVRDRNNEELRRSLDEAHRELFNLRFQAASGQLADVHRMRAVRKDIARMKTVLKERQMVAAASEAK' A
#
# COMPACT_ATOMS: atom_id res chain seq x y z
N MET A 1 8.26 2.18 4.52
CA MET A 1 8.08 0.71 4.66
C MET A 1 9.03 0.00 3.72
N LYS A 2 9.79 -0.95 4.22
CA LYS A 2 10.75 -1.70 3.39
C LYS A 2 10.04 -2.87 2.72
N THR A 3 10.53 -3.26 1.55
CA THR A 3 9.96 -4.39 0.80
C THR A 3 9.99 -5.69 1.61
N SER A 4 11.07 -5.92 2.38
CA SER A 4 11.16 -7.10 3.24
C SER A 4 10.07 -7.13 4.31
N GLU A 5 9.72 -5.98 4.89
CA GLU A 5 8.63 -5.89 5.86
C GLU A 5 7.28 -6.22 5.24
N VAL A 6 7.07 -5.77 4.02
CA VAL A 6 5.84 -6.05 3.29
C VAL A 6 5.73 -7.54 2.98
N ARG A 7 6.83 -8.17 2.56
CA ARG A 7 6.85 -9.59 2.22
C ARG A 7 6.67 -10.51 3.43
N ASP A 8 6.99 -10.02 4.63
CA ASP A 8 6.82 -10.80 5.87
C ASP A 8 5.36 -10.85 6.34
N ARG A 9 4.50 -10.00 5.81
CA ARG A 9 3.09 -9.94 6.21
C ARG A 9 2.25 -10.92 5.41
N ASN A 10 1.24 -11.50 6.07
CA ASN A 10 0.28 -12.36 5.38
C ASN A 10 -0.70 -11.48 4.56
N ASN A 11 -1.50 -12.13 3.70
CA ASN A 11 -2.41 -11.43 2.80
C ASN A 11 -3.44 -10.58 3.53
N GLU A 12 -3.97 -11.08 4.64
CA GLU A 12 -4.96 -10.35 5.42
C GLU A 12 -4.37 -9.09 6.04
N GLU A 13 -3.17 -9.19 6.60
CA GLU A 13 -2.45 -8.06 7.16
C GLU A 13 -2.13 -7.02 6.09
N LEU A 14 -1.71 -7.48 4.90
CA LEU A 14 -1.42 -6.59 3.78
C LEU A 14 -2.66 -5.84 3.32
N ARG A 15 -3.80 -6.52 3.22
CA ARG A 15 -5.05 -5.88 2.83
C ARG A 15 -5.50 -4.84 3.83
N ARG A 16 -5.35 -5.14 5.12
CA ARG A 16 -5.67 -4.20 6.20
C ARG A 16 -4.75 -2.99 6.15
N SER A 17 -3.45 -3.21 6.01
CA SER A 17 -2.46 -2.14 5.90
C SER A 17 -2.70 -1.28 4.67
N LEU A 18 -3.08 -1.91 3.56
CA LEU A 18 -3.40 -1.21 2.31
C LEU A 18 -4.62 -0.31 2.48
N ASP A 19 -5.66 -0.82 3.13
CA ASP A 19 -6.87 -0.04 3.41
C ASP A 19 -6.56 1.18 4.30
N GLU A 20 -5.78 0.97 5.35
CA GLU A 20 -5.35 2.06 6.23
C GLU A 20 -4.51 3.10 5.47
N ALA A 21 -3.61 2.65 4.60
CA ALA A 21 -2.78 3.54 3.80
C ALA A 21 -3.62 4.36 2.81
N HIS A 22 -4.64 3.76 2.21
CA HIS A 22 -5.56 4.48 1.34
C HIS A 22 -6.33 5.57 2.08
N ARG A 23 -6.78 5.28 3.31
CA ARG A 23 -7.46 6.26 4.15
C ARG A 23 -6.52 7.40 4.52
N GLU A 24 -5.28 7.10 4.87
CA GLU A 24 -4.28 8.13 5.18
C GLU A 24 -4.00 8.99 3.96
N LEU A 25 -3.86 8.39 2.79
CA LEU A 25 -3.63 9.14 1.54
C LEU A 25 -4.81 10.05 1.23
N PHE A 26 -6.04 9.57 1.42
CA PHE A 26 -7.23 10.39 1.23
C PHE A 26 -7.21 11.61 2.14
N ASN A 27 -6.90 11.42 3.43
CA ASN A 27 -6.82 12.52 4.39
C ASN A 27 -5.73 13.52 4.03
N LEU A 28 -4.57 13.02 3.59
CA LEU A 28 -3.46 13.89 3.18
C LEU A 28 -3.82 14.70 1.95
N ARG A 29 -4.51 14.10 0.98
CA ARG A 29 -5.00 14.82 -0.22
C ARG A 29 -6.02 15.89 0.16
N PHE A 30 -6.90 15.58 1.09
CA PHE A 30 -7.86 16.54 1.60
C PHE A 30 -7.16 17.74 2.27
N GLN A 31 -6.16 17.47 3.10
CA GLN A 31 -5.36 18.50 3.73
C GLN A 31 -4.63 19.37 2.70
N ALA A 32 -4.08 18.75 1.66
CA ALA A 32 -3.42 19.47 0.58
C ALA A 32 -4.39 20.40 -0.13
N ALA A 33 -5.59 19.92 -0.45
CA ALA A 33 -6.61 20.72 -1.11
C ALA A 33 -7.10 21.88 -0.24
N SER A 34 -7.07 21.71 1.08
CA SER A 34 -7.47 22.75 2.04
C SER A 34 -6.34 23.69 2.42
N GLY A 35 -5.13 23.48 1.88
CA GLY A 35 -3.95 24.27 2.22
C GLY A 35 -3.37 23.98 3.60
N GLN A 36 -3.73 22.86 4.20
CA GLN A 36 -3.32 22.50 5.56
C GLN A 36 -2.24 21.41 5.61
N LEU A 37 -1.77 20.94 4.45
CA LEU A 37 -0.76 19.89 4.40
C LEU A 37 0.59 20.44 4.85
N ALA A 38 1.10 19.93 5.97
CA ALA A 38 2.37 20.39 6.55
C ALA A 38 3.57 19.68 5.93
N ASP A 39 3.41 18.42 5.42
CA ASP A 39 4.51 17.62 4.93
C ASP A 39 4.13 16.88 3.66
N VAL A 40 4.64 17.38 2.53
CA VAL A 40 4.43 16.76 1.21
C VAL A 40 5.13 15.40 1.12
N HIS A 41 6.22 15.22 1.84
CA HIS A 41 6.98 13.97 1.82
C HIS A 41 6.19 12.82 2.42
N ARG A 42 5.34 13.08 3.40
CA ARG A 42 4.48 12.05 4.00
C ARG A 42 3.51 11.49 2.97
N MET A 43 2.89 12.35 2.17
CA MET A 43 1.98 11.90 1.11
C MET A 43 2.69 11.03 0.09
N ARG A 44 3.90 11.43 -0.30
CA ARG A 44 4.72 10.66 -1.25
C ARG A 44 5.11 9.30 -0.67
N ALA A 45 5.50 9.27 0.59
CA ALA A 45 5.87 8.03 1.27
C ALA A 45 4.70 7.05 1.34
N VAL A 46 3.50 7.54 1.67
CA VAL A 46 2.29 6.71 1.73
C VAL A 46 1.96 6.12 0.36
N ARG A 47 2.08 6.93 -0.70
CA ARG A 47 1.85 6.45 -2.08
C ARG A 47 2.81 5.32 -2.45
N LYS A 48 4.09 5.43 -2.05
CA LYS A 48 5.08 4.36 -2.29
C LYS A 48 4.75 3.10 -1.53
N ASP A 49 4.31 3.23 -0.27
CA ASP A 49 3.91 2.08 0.53
C ASP A 49 2.72 1.35 -0.11
N ILE A 50 1.74 2.08 -0.59
CA ILE A 50 0.58 1.51 -1.29
C ILE A 50 1.05 0.73 -2.52
N ALA A 51 1.95 1.32 -3.32
CA ALA A 51 2.47 0.66 -4.52
C ALA A 51 3.20 -0.64 -4.17
N ARG A 52 4.01 -0.66 -3.13
CA ARG A 52 4.72 -1.86 -2.69
C ARG A 52 3.77 -2.95 -2.24
N MET A 53 2.77 -2.61 -1.43
CA MET A 53 1.79 -3.57 -0.95
C MET A 53 0.96 -4.16 -2.09
N LYS A 54 0.53 -3.34 -3.03
CA LYS A 54 -0.19 -3.80 -4.22
C LYS A 54 0.66 -4.75 -5.07
N THR A 55 1.94 -4.42 -5.24
CA THR A 55 2.85 -5.24 -6.02
C THR A 55 3.01 -6.63 -5.40
N VAL A 56 3.23 -6.71 -4.10
CA VAL A 56 3.39 -7.99 -3.41
C VAL A 56 2.11 -8.81 -3.47
N LEU A 57 0.95 -8.21 -3.25
CA LEU A 57 -0.34 -8.90 -3.35
C LEU A 57 -0.56 -9.44 -4.75
N LYS A 58 -0.24 -8.64 -5.77
CA LYS A 58 -0.38 -9.08 -7.17
C LYS A 58 0.56 -10.22 -7.50
N GLU A 59 1.81 -10.18 -7.05
CA GLU A 59 2.76 -11.27 -7.22
C GLU A 59 2.23 -12.57 -6.63
N ARG A 60 1.65 -12.51 -5.43
CA ARG A 60 1.08 -13.67 -4.76
C ARG A 60 -0.11 -14.24 -5.50
N GLN A 61 -0.96 -13.38 -6.06
CA GLN A 61 -2.08 -13.79 -6.90
C GLN A 61 -1.60 -14.48 -8.17
N MET A 62 -0.56 -13.96 -8.80
CA MET A 62 0.00 -14.54 -10.01
C MET A 62 0.60 -15.93 -9.75
N VAL A 63 1.30 -16.08 -8.64
CA VAL A 63 1.86 -17.38 -8.25
C VAL A 63 0.75 -18.40 -7.98
N ALA A 64 -0.29 -18.01 -7.26
CA ALA A 64 -1.43 -18.87 -6.97
C ALA A 64 -2.15 -19.27 -8.26
N ALA A 65 -2.37 -18.33 -9.17
CA ALA A 65 -3.00 -18.62 -10.47
C ALA A 65 -2.16 -19.55 -11.31
N ALA A 66 -0.84 -19.38 -11.33
CA ALA A 66 0.07 -20.26 -12.05
C ALA A 66 0.04 -21.69 -11.48
N SER A 67 -0.06 -21.82 -10.16
CA SER A 67 -0.19 -23.14 -9.51
C SER A 67 -1.51 -23.82 -9.85
N GLU A 68 -2.60 -23.06 -9.96
CA GLU A 68 -3.91 -23.60 -10.31
C GLU A 68 -4.04 -23.95 -11.79
N ALA A 69 -3.26 -23.29 -12.64
CA ALA A 69 -3.31 -23.49 -14.08
C ALA A 69 -2.72 -24.82 -14.54
N LYS A 70 -2.15 -25.61 -13.65
CA LYS A 70 -1.64 -26.94 -13.96
C LYS A 70 -2.75 -28.00 -13.78
#